data_0aadc4617cb95ae41ab88a67f06d7b5c
#
_entry.id   0aadc4617cb95ae41ab88a67f06d7b5c
#
_cell.length_a   1.000
_cell.length_b   1.000
_cell.length_c   1.000
_cell.angle_alpha   90.00
_cell.angle_beta   90.00
_cell.angle_gamma   90.00
#
_symmetry.space_group_name_H-M   'P 1'
#
loop_
_entity.id
_entity.type
_entity.pdbx_description
1 polymer ?
#
loop_
_entity_poly.entity_id
_entity_poly.type
_entity_poly.pdbx_seq_one_letter_code
_entity_poly.pdbx_strand_id
1 'polypeptide(L)'
;MPQERVVLPDVATLQLLFAQLNNECFGGEIPTHRIAYNARFSNVAGRITYKPPLIELSPKHFERSAPDALRETLLHEMIHAWLFARGENPGHTAAFKRKMRELGLQSIYHDLGSALPRRESTRRFILRCEKCTMELLRKRRPAANVSCGRCGRRRFDPRYPLRVFEVVEMRELDPDLPKAANRRA
;
A
#
# COMPACT_ATOMS: atom_id res chain seq x y z
N MET A 1 18.86 -20.45 12.01
CA MET A 1 17.95 -21.39 11.37
C MET A 1 17.57 -20.82 10.01
N PRO A 2 17.84 -21.51 8.88
CA PRO A 2 17.37 -21.06 7.57
C PRO A 2 15.83 -21.11 7.60
N GLN A 3 15.19 -20.00 7.32
CA GLN A 3 13.73 -19.97 7.15
C GLN A 3 13.41 -20.78 5.88
N GLU A 4 12.67 -21.87 6.03
CA GLU A 4 12.11 -22.58 4.87
C GLU A 4 11.33 -21.57 4.02
N ARG A 5 11.70 -21.50 2.76
CA ARG A 5 10.95 -20.66 1.80
C ARG A 5 9.57 -21.27 1.61
N VAL A 6 8.55 -20.53 1.97
CA VAL A 6 7.17 -20.93 1.69
C VAL A 6 7.00 -21.02 0.16
N VAL A 7 6.65 -22.21 -0.32
CA VAL A 7 6.34 -22.41 -1.73
C VAL A 7 4.93 -21.87 -1.96
N LEU A 8 4.81 -20.83 -2.76
CA LEU A 8 3.52 -20.24 -3.09
C LEU A 8 2.79 -21.07 -4.14
N PRO A 9 1.46 -21.21 -4.05
CA PRO A 9 0.66 -21.87 -5.06
C PRO A 9 0.76 -21.14 -6.41
N ASP A 10 0.68 -21.86 -7.50
CA ASP A 10 0.61 -21.26 -8.83
C ASP A 10 -0.73 -20.54 -9.07
N VAL A 11 -0.82 -19.79 -10.17
CA VAL A 11 -2.03 -19.00 -10.48
C VAL A 11 -3.25 -19.90 -10.74
N ALA A 12 -3.05 -21.10 -11.29
CA ALA A 12 -4.14 -22.04 -11.53
C ALA A 12 -4.72 -22.55 -10.20
N THR A 13 -3.87 -22.91 -9.27
CA THR A 13 -4.25 -23.31 -7.90
C THR A 13 -4.97 -22.17 -7.17
N LEU A 14 -4.50 -20.92 -7.32
CA LEU A 14 -5.19 -19.75 -6.73
C LEU A 14 -6.57 -19.53 -7.35
N GLN A 15 -6.73 -19.77 -8.64
CA GLN A 15 -8.02 -19.64 -9.31
C GLN A 15 -9.01 -20.73 -8.84
N LEU A 16 -8.53 -21.95 -8.59
CA LEU A 16 -9.34 -23.01 -7.99
C LEU A 16 -9.72 -22.68 -6.55
N LEU A 17 -8.78 -22.18 -5.76
CA LEU A 17 -9.03 -21.73 -4.38
C LEU A 17 -10.09 -20.62 -4.34
N PHE A 18 -10.01 -19.63 -5.25
CA PHE A 18 -11.03 -18.60 -5.36
C PHE A 18 -12.41 -19.19 -5.65
N ALA A 19 -12.52 -20.10 -6.60
CA ALA A 19 -13.79 -20.75 -6.94
C ALA A 19 -14.38 -21.53 -5.76
N GLN A 20 -13.54 -22.29 -5.05
CA GLN A 20 -13.91 -23.01 -3.85
C GLN A 20 -14.43 -22.07 -2.77
N LEU A 21 -13.64 -21.04 -2.41
CA LEU A 21 -14.02 -20.07 -1.38
C LEU A 21 -15.27 -19.27 -1.76
N ASN A 22 -15.46 -18.99 -3.05
CA ASN A 22 -16.67 -18.34 -3.53
C ASN A 22 -17.92 -19.18 -3.22
N ASN A 23 -17.87 -20.47 -3.52
CA ASN A 23 -18.97 -21.37 -3.23
C ASN A 23 -19.21 -21.55 -1.72
N GLU A 24 -18.13 -21.79 -0.95
CA GLU A 24 -18.23 -22.10 0.48
C GLU A 24 -18.63 -20.86 1.34
N CYS A 25 -18.08 -19.69 1.03
CA CYS A 25 -18.17 -18.50 1.88
C CYS A 25 -19.14 -17.44 1.35
N PHE A 26 -19.44 -17.48 0.06
CA PHE A 26 -20.23 -16.41 -0.61
C PHE A 26 -21.38 -16.99 -1.46
N GLY A 27 -21.65 -18.29 -1.37
CA GLY A 27 -22.76 -18.92 -2.11
C GLY A 27 -22.63 -18.83 -3.63
N GLY A 28 -21.42 -18.63 -4.17
CA GLY A 28 -21.17 -18.47 -5.59
C GLY A 28 -21.55 -17.08 -6.15
N GLU A 29 -21.88 -16.11 -5.29
CA GLU A 29 -22.38 -14.79 -5.71
C GLU A 29 -21.31 -13.88 -6.33
N ILE A 30 -20.03 -14.16 -6.11
CA ILE A 30 -18.95 -13.31 -6.65
C ILE A 30 -18.71 -13.66 -8.13
N PRO A 31 -18.84 -12.71 -9.06
CA PRO A 31 -18.46 -12.93 -10.45
C PRO A 31 -17.00 -13.37 -10.58
N THR A 32 -16.69 -14.12 -11.62
CA THR A 32 -15.33 -14.57 -11.85
C THR A 32 -14.35 -13.41 -11.90
N HIS A 33 -13.35 -13.45 -11.03
CA HIS A 33 -12.20 -12.54 -11.02
C HIS A 33 -10.95 -13.30 -11.45
N ARG A 34 -10.14 -12.68 -12.27
CA ARG A 34 -8.80 -13.17 -12.55
C ARG A 34 -7.94 -12.99 -11.30
N ILE A 35 -7.14 -14.02 -10.95
CA ILE A 35 -6.16 -13.90 -9.87
C ILE A 35 -4.77 -13.79 -10.48
N ALA A 36 -3.92 -12.94 -9.93
CA ALA A 36 -2.54 -12.79 -10.39
C ALA A 36 -1.61 -12.40 -9.23
N TYR A 37 -0.34 -12.76 -9.34
CA TYR A 37 0.70 -12.21 -8.49
C TYR A 37 1.22 -10.88 -9.07
N ASN A 38 1.46 -9.92 -8.18
CA ASN A 38 2.11 -8.65 -8.52
C ASN A 38 3.37 -8.45 -7.70
N ALA A 39 4.52 -8.77 -8.28
CA ALA A 39 5.83 -8.65 -7.64
C ALA A 39 6.26 -7.19 -7.37
N ARG A 40 5.52 -6.19 -7.87
CA ARG A 40 5.76 -4.77 -7.62
C ARG A 40 5.18 -4.30 -6.28
N PHE A 41 4.26 -5.09 -5.70
CA PHE A 41 3.68 -4.75 -4.41
C PHE A 41 4.73 -4.84 -3.31
N SER A 42 4.87 -3.75 -2.54
CA SER A 42 5.80 -3.65 -1.41
C SER A 42 5.12 -3.28 -0.09
N ASN A 43 3.93 -2.71 -0.15
CA ASN A 43 3.21 -2.19 1.03
C ASN A 43 1.76 -2.66 1.12
N VAL A 44 1.36 -3.57 0.25
CA VAL A 44 0.02 -4.16 0.25
C VAL A 44 0.14 -5.66 0.03
N ALA A 45 -0.68 -6.44 0.73
CA ALA A 45 -0.74 -7.89 0.58
C ALA A 45 -1.59 -8.29 -0.64
N GLY A 46 -2.72 -7.61 -0.85
CA GLY A 46 -3.63 -7.81 -1.95
C GLY A 46 -4.24 -6.49 -2.44
N ARG A 47 -4.86 -6.54 -3.57
CA ARG A 47 -5.65 -5.45 -4.14
C ARG A 47 -6.67 -5.98 -5.13
N ILE A 48 -7.90 -5.46 -5.07
CA ILE A 48 -8.92 -5.75 -6.05
C ILE A 48 -9.11 -4.60 -7.04
N THR A 49 -9.42 -4.96 -8.29
CA THR A 49 -9.91 -4.08 -9.35
C THR A 49 -11.22 -4.66 -9.87
N TYR A 50 -12.23 -3.82 -10.06
CA TYR A 50 -13.56 -4.27 -10.47
C TYR A 50 -13.76 -4.27 -12.00
N LYS A 51 -12.99 -3.42 -12.70
CA LYS A 51 -13.06 -3.28 -14.18
C LYS A 51 -11.64 -3.09 -14.74
N PRO A 52 -11.05 -4.11 -15.36
CA PRO A 52 -11.51 -5.51 -15.42
C PRO A 52 -11.48 -6.17 -14.02
N PRO A 53 -12.28 -7.23 -13.79
CA PRO A 53 -12.31 -7.92 -12.50
C PRO A 53 -11.00 -8.69 -12.27
N LEU A 54 -10.20 -8.22 -11.32
CA LEU A 54 -8.85 -8.73 -11.04
C LEU A 54 -8.53 -8.61 -9.55
N ILE A 55 -8.02 -9.69 -8.96
CA ILE A 55 -7.39 -9.68 -7.64
C ILE A 55 -5.90 -9.92 -7.83
N GLU A 56 -5.08 -8.98 -7.34
CA GLU A 56 -3.63 -9.06 -7.36
C GLU A 56 -3.12 -9.33 -5.95
N LEU A 57 -2.19 -10.27 -5.83
CA LEU A 57 -1.59 -10.71 -4.56
C LEU A 57 -0.08 -10.45 -4.56
N SER A 58 0.49 -10.08 -3.42
CA SER A 58 1.93 -9.81 -3.26
C SER A 58 2.70 -11.10 -2.95
N PRO A 59 3.50 -11.68 -3.87
CA PRO A 59 4.29 -12.85 -3.54
C PRO A 59 5.29 -12.58 -2.43
N LYS A 60 5.90 -11.40 -2.42
CA LYS A 60 6.88 -10.99 -1.41
C LYS A 60 6.33 -10.95 0.02
N HIS A 61 5.04 -10.68 0.15
CA HIS A 61 4.36 -10.68 1.43
C HIS A 61 4.22 -12.13 1.93
N PHE A 62 3.70 -13.02 1.10
CA PHE A 62 3.37 -14.39 1.52
C PHE A 62 4.60 -15.28 1.69
N GLU A 63 5.72 -15.03 1.00
CA GLU A 63 6.99 -15.72 1.22
C GLU A 63 7.51 -15.58 2.67
N ARG A 64 6.98 -14.63 3.44
CA ARG A 64 7.42 -14.26 4.79
C ARG A 64 6.31 -14.28 5.84
N SER A 65 5.10 -14.60 5.43
CA SER A 65 3.91 -14.60 6.30
C SER A 65 3.57 -16.00 6.76
N ALA A 66 2.66 -16.10 7.73
CA ALA A 66 2.09 -17.38 8.13
C ALA A 66 1.39 -18.07 6.95
N PRO A 67 1.31 -19.41 6.93
CA PRO A 67 0.72 -20.17 5.83
C PRO A 67 -0.69 -19.71 5.43
N ASP A 68 -1.50 -19.31 6.42
CA ASP A 68 -2.89 -18.90 6.21
C ASP A 68 -3.05 -17.48 5.65
N ALA A 69 -1.99 -16.66 5.71
CA ALA A 69 -2.06 -15.24 5.32
C ALA A 69 -2.52 -15.03 3.86
N LEU A 70 -2.17 -15.94 2.96
CA LEU A 70 -2.60 -15.86 1.56
C LEU A 70 -4.11 -16.09 1.45
N ARG A 71 -4.63 -17.12 2.12
CA ARG A 71 -6.06 -17.43 2.14
C ARG A 71 -6.87 -16.29 2.78
N GLU A 72 -6.39 -15.75 3.89
CA GLU A 72 -7.03 -14.61 4.58
C GLU A 72 -7.04 -13.36 3.70
N THR A 73 -5.93 -13.05 3.03
CA THR A 73 -5.87 -11.93 2.08
C THR A 73 -6.82 -12.14 0.92
N LEU A 74 -6.88 -13.34 0.34
CA LEU A 74 -7.80 -13.64 -0.75
C LEU A 74 -9.25 -13.46 -0.30
N LEU A 75 -9.63 -13.98 0.87
CA LEU A 75 -10.97 -13.77 1.44
C LEU A 75 -11.26 -12.29 1.68
N HIS A 76 -10.30 -11.49 2.15
CA HIS A 76 -10.46 -10.06 2.32
C HIS A 76 -10.81 -9.35 1.00
N GLU A 77 -10.06 -9.62 -0.07
CA GLU A 77 -10.34 -9.06 -1.40
C GLU A 77 -11.68 -9.58 -1.96
N MET A 78 -12.04 -10.82 -1.63
CA MET A 78 -13.32 -11.40 -2.04
C MET A 78 -14.51 -10.75 -1.32
N ILE A 79 -14.37 -10.30 -0.08
CA ILE A 79 -15.44 -9.50 0.59
C ILE A 79 -15.69 -8.19 -0.16
N HIS A 80 -14.63 -7.51 -0.61
CA HIS A 80 -14.77 -6.32 -1.45
C HIS A 80 -15.52 -6.63 -2.76
N ALA A 81 -15.16 -7.74 -3.42
CA ALA A 81 -15.83 -8.20 -4.65
C ALA A 81 -17.30 -8.51 -4.42
N TRP A 82 -17.62 -9.20 -3.32
CA TRP A 82 -18.97 -9.59 -2.96
C TRP A 82 -19.88 -8.39 -2.70
N LEU A 83 -19.41 -7.42 -1.94
CA LEU A 83 -20.15 -6.18 -1.69
C LEU A 83 -20.38 -5.40 -2.99
N PHE A 84 -19.35 -5.32 -3.83
CA PHE A 84 -19.47 -4.65 -5.14
C PHE A 84 -20.47 -5.34 -6.05
N ALA A 85 -20.49 -6.68 -6.11
CA ALA A 85 -21.44 -7.46 -6.91
C ALA A 85 -22.90 -7.23 -6.46
N ARG A 86 -23.10 -6.97 -5.17
CA ARG A 86 -24.41 -6.67 -4.58
C ARG A 86 -24.84 -5.20 -4.70
N GLY A 87 -24.00 -4.36 -5.33
CA GLY A 87 -24.23 -2.92 -5.41
C GLY A 87 -24.05 -2.17 -4.08
N GLU A 88 -23.44 -2.82 -3.09
CA GLU A 88 -23.13 -2.23 -1.79
C GLU A 88 -21.78 -1.50 -1.84
N ASN A 89 -21.54 -0.59 -0.89
CA ASN A 89 -20.23 0.08 -0.78
C ASN A 89 -19.13 -0.95 -0.45
N PRO A 90 -18.16 -1.18 -1.37
CA PRO A 90 -17.14 -2.20 -1.20
C PRO A 90 -16.02 -1.82 -0.22
N GLY A 91 -16.06 -0.63 0.40
CA GLY A 91 -15.07 -0.21 1.40
C GLY A 91 -15.18 -0.99 2.72
N HIS A 92 -14.30 -0.69 3.68
CA HIS A 92 -14.29 -1.31 5.01
C HIS A 92 -15.46 -0.83 5.90
N THR A 93 -16.65 -0.92 5.38
CA THR A 93 -17.92 -0.52 6.00
C THR A 93 -18.34 -1.47 7.13
N ALA A 94 -19.46 -1.17 7.80
CA ALA A 94 -20.06 -2.08 8.78
C ALA A 94 -20.44 -3.43 8.15
N ALA A 95 -20.91 -3.45 6.89
CA ALA A 95 -21.21 -4.67 6.14
C ALA A 95 -19.96 -5.49 5.90
N PHE A 96 -18.86 -4.86 5.48
CA PHE A 96 -17.55 -5.49 5.31
C PHE A 96 -17.09 -6.16 6.63
N LYS A 97 -17.07 -5.40 7.72
CA LYS A 97 -16.63 -5.88 9.05
C LYS A 97 -17.49 -7.01 9.59
N ARG A 98 -18.78 -7.01 9.28
CA ARG A 98 -19.69 -8.10 9.64
C ARG A 98 -19.31 -9.38 8.89
N LYS A 99 -19.13 -9.31 7.57
CA LYS A 99 -18.72 -10.46 6.75
C LYS A 99 -17.34 -10.99 7.13
N MET A 100 -16.40 -10.11 7.45
CA MET A 100 -15.09 -10.51 8.00
C MET A 100 -15.22 -11.38 9.24
N ARG A 101 -16.02 -10.93 10.23
CA ARG A 101 -16.21 -11.68 11.49
C ARG A 101 -16.89 -13.03 11.23
N GLU A 102 -17.84 -13.08 10.32
CA GLU A 102 -18.52 -14.31 9.89
C GLU A 102 -17.51 -15.33 9.33
N LEU A 103 -16.51 -14.84 8.60
CA LEU A 103 -15.45 -15.67 8.01
C LEU A 103 -14.26 -15.92 8.94
N GLY A 104 -14.32 -15.44 10.20
CA GLY A 104 -13.26 -15.61 11.19
C GLY A 104 -12.03 -14.73 10.96
N LEU A 105 -12.09 -13.73 10.07
CA LEU A 105 -10.97 -12.81 9.85
C LEU A 105 -10.89 -11.78 10.99
N GLN A 106 -9.73 -11.72 11.66
CA GLN A 106 -9.58 -10.93 12.89
C GLN A 106 -9.23 -9.47 12.63
N SER A 107 -8.58 -9.14 11.53
CA SER A 107 -8.09 -7.79 11.24
C SER A 107 -8.46 -7.34 9.83
N ILE A 108 -8.89 -6.07 9.72
CA ILE A 108 -9.03 -5.37 8.42
C ILE A 108 -7.68 -4.99 7.82
N TYR A 109 -6.64 -4.99 8.63
CA TYR A 109 -5.28 -4.74 8.22
C TYR A 109 -4.56 -6.08 8.18
N HIS A 110 -4.00 -6.43 7.03
CA HIS A 110 -3.03 -7.52 6.99
C HIS A 110 -1.87 -7.10 7.88
N ASP A 111 -1.54 -7.95 8.87
CA ASP A 111 -0.26 -7.79 9.54
C ASP A 111 0.81 -8.06 8.49
N LEU A 112 1.36 -6.98 7.94
CA LEU A 112 2.38 -7.07 6.91
C LEU A 112 3.69 -7.64 7.47
N GLY A 113 3.65 -8.23 8.70
CA GLY A 113 4.87 -8.67 9.38
C GLY A 113 5.88 -7.53 9.42
N SER A 114 7.08 -7.69 9.87
CA SER A 114 8.10 -6.63 9.79
C SER A 114 8.09 -6.00 8.40
N ALA A 115 7.61 -4.77 8.30
CA ALA A 115 7.40 -4.08 7.02
C ALA A 115 8.59 -4.35 6.11
N LEU A 116 8.32 -4.85 4.90
CA LEU A 116 9.40 -5.05 3.92
C LEU A 116 10.28 -3.82 3.97
N PRO A 117 11.62 -3.95 4.07
CA PRO A 117 12.49 -2.80 4.20
C PRO A 117 12.10 -1.84 3.08
N ARG A 118 11.50 -0.74 3.49
CA ARG A 118 11.03 0.28 2.57
C ARG A 118 12.27 0.67 1.79
N ARG A 119 12.26 0.50 0.47
CA ARG A 119 13.31 1.05 -0.37
C ARG A 119 13.33 2.54 -0.03
N GLU A 120 14.19 2.93 0.89
CA GLU A 120 14.37 4.32 1.23
C GLU A 120 14.87 5.00 -0.03
N SER A 121 14.00 5.82 -0.62
CA SER A 121 14.44 6.69 -1.68
C SER A 121 15.48 7.61 -1.05
N THR A 122 16.73 7.36 -1.31
CA THR A 122 17.88 8.17 -0.86
C THR A 122 17.83 9.58 -1.45
N ARG A 123 17.01 9.78 -2.48
CA ARG A 123 16.84 11.10 -3.10
C ARG A 123 15.88 11.94 -2.28
N ARG A 124 16.33 13.12 -1.90
CA ARG A 124 15.53 14.15 -1.23
C ARG A 124 15.69 15.45 -2.00
N PHE A 125 14.69 16.29 -1.93
CA PHE A 125 14.71 17.61 -2.54
C PHE A 125 14.48 18.66 -1.47
N ILE A 126 15.40 19.63 -1.38
CA ILE A 126 15.25 20.81 -0.54
C ILE A 126 14.77 21.93 -1.46
N LEU A 127 13.65 22.53 -1.10
CA LEU A 127 13.10 23.71 -1.75
C LEU A 127 13.38 24.91 -0.86
N ARG A 128 14.20 25.85 -1.33
CA ARG A 128 14.61 27.03 -0.55
C ARG A 128 14.06 28.30 -1.19
N CYS A 129 13.54 29.19 -0.35
CA CYS A 129 13.15 30.54 -0.74
C CYS A 129 14.34 31.49 -0.56
N GLU A 130 14.73 32.22 -1.61
CA GLU A 130 15.84 33.17 -1.52
C GLU A 130 15.49 34.43 -0.70
N LYS A 131 14.19 34.77 -0.58
CA LYS A 131 13.76 35.95 0.17
C LYS A 131 13.68 35.73 1.67
N CYS A 132 13.01 34.64 2.12
CA CYS A 132 12.77 34.39 3.55
C CYS A 132 13.53 33.17 4.09
N THR A 133 14.42 32.61 3.32
CA THR A 133 15.27 31.47 3.64
C THR A 133 14.51 30.20 4.10
N MET A 134 13.18 30.19 4.00
CA MET A 134 12.38 29.01 4.32
C MET A 134 12.82 27.83 3.49
N GLU A 135 12.97 26.67 4.13
CA GLU A 135 13.28 25.39 3.50
C GLU A 135 12.16 24.38 3.67
N LEU A 136 11.90 23.62 2.62
CA LEU A 136 10.97 22.49 2.62
C LEU A 136 11.66 21.25 2.11
N LEU A 137 11.63 20.18 2.88
CA LEU A 137 12.14 18.86 2.45
C LEU A 137 11.02 18.08 1.75
N ARG A 138 11.32 17.57 0.55
CA ARG A 138 10.40 16.77 -0.27
C ARG A 138 11.04 15.44 -0.69
N LYS A 139 10.22 14.38 -0.73
CA LYS A 139 10.64 13.06 -1.24
C LYS A 139 10.66 12.97 -2.76
N ARG A 140 9.96 13.87 -3.44
CA ARG A 140 9.84 13.92 -4.90
C ARG A 140 10.12 15.33 -5.38
N ARG A 141 10.77 15.42 -6.54
CA ARG A 141 10.93 16.70 -7.23
C ARG A 141 9.54 17.27 -7.60
N PRO A 142 9.28 18.55 -7.39
CA PRO A 142 8.08 19.18 -7.90
C PRO A 142 7.95 19.01 -9.42
N ALA A 143 6.76 18.66 -9.90
CA ALA A 143 6.49 18.48 -11.33
C ALA A 143 6.37 19.83 -12.08
N ALA A 144 6.16 20.92 -11.35
CA ALA A 144 6.00 22.27 -11.92
C ALA A 144 6.77 23.29 -11.09
N ASN A 145 6.88 24.51 -11.59
CA ASN A 145 7.44 25.62 -10.84
C ASN A 145 6.65 25.88 -9.56
N VAL A 146 7.35 26.07 -8.45
CA VAL A 146 6.78 26.28 -7.12
C VAL A 146 7.26 27.60 -6.56
N SER A 147 6.41 28.28 -5.79
CA SER A 147 6.74 29.53 -5.12
C SER A 147 6.60 29.44 -3.61
N CYS A 148 7.22 30.37 -2.91
CA CYS A 148 7.19 30.43 -1.46
C CYS A 148 5.80 30.84 -0.95
N GLY A 149 5.14 29.96 -0.19
CA GLY A 149 3.82 30.25 0.41
C GLY A 149 3.85 31.30 1.53
N ARG A 150 5.03 31.61 2.09
CA ARG A 150 5.19 32.71 3.08
C ARG A 150 5.31 34.06 2.41
N CYS A 151 6.00 34.15 1.25
CA CYS A 151 6.26 35.39 0.54
C CYS A 151 5.20 35.69 -0.51
N GLY A 152 4.62 34.67 -1.15
CA GLY A 152 3.55 34.75 -2.14
C GLY A 152 2.26 34.12 -1.58
N ARG A 153 1.18 34.85 -1.55
CA ARG A 153 -0.10 34.44 -0.95
C ARG A 153 -0.86 33.43 -1.85
N ARG A 154 -0.90 32.14 -1.57
CA ARG A 154 -1.82 31.10 -2.09
C ARG A 154 -1.74 30.62 -3.55
N ARG A 155 -1.07 31.27 -4.49
CA ARG A 155 -0.86 30.81 -5.88
C ARG A 155 0.61 30.93 -6.24
N PHE A 156 1.02 30.27 -7.34
CA PHE A 156 2.36 30.46 -7.85
C PHE A 156 2.63 31.95 -8.12
N ASP A 157 3.64 32.48 -7.45
CA ASP A 157 4.09 33.87 -7.60
C ASP A 157 5.53 33.85 -8.12
N PRO A 158 5.76 34.25 -9.39
CA PRO A 158 7.08 34.22 -10.00
C PRO A 158 8.11 35.14 -9.33
N ARG A 159 7.68 36.07 -8.47
CA ARG A 159 8.58 36.94 -7.70
C ARG A 159 9.26 36.22 -6.55
N TYR A 160 8.74 35.05 -6.14
CA TYR A 160 9.24 34.28 -5.00
C TYR A 160 9.40 32.80 -5.35
N PRO A 161 10.18 32.46 -6.39
CA PRO A 161 10.36 31.09 -6.79
C PRO A 161 11.12 30.33 -5.70
N LEU A 162 10.85 29.03 -5.55
CA LEU A 162 11.63 28.14 -4.73
C LEU A 162 12.72 27.50 -5.58
N ARG A 163 13.97 27.61 -5.14
CA ARG A 163 15.06 26.83 -5.73
C ARG A 163 15.00 25.40 -5.23
N VAL A 164 15.21 24.48 -6.14
CA VAL A 164 15.14 23.04 -5.86
C VAL A 164 16.55 22.46 -5.89
N PHE A 165 16.99 21.91 -4.78
CA PHE A 165 18.26 21.22 -4.64
C PHE A 165 17.98 19.74 -4.46
N GLU A 166 18.72 18.89 -5.19
CA GLU A 166 18.69 17.45 -4.99
C GLU A 166 19.77 17.08 -3.97
N VAL A 167 19.36 16.40 -2.91
CA VAL A 167 20.29 15.90 -1.88
C VAL A 167 20.30 14.38 -2.00
N VAL A 168 21.46 13.84 -2.32
CA VAL A 168 21.75 12.41 -2.27
C VAL A 168 22.38 12.14 -0.90
N GLU A 169 21.58 11.65 0.04
CA GLU A 169 22.13 11.20 1.33
C GLU A 169 22.95 9.93 1.11
N MET A 170 24.25 10.02 1.30
CA MET A 170 25.06 8.86 1.69
C MET A 170 24.90 8.73 3.21
N ARG A 171 24.02 7.85 3.66
CA ARG A 171 23.93 7.50 5.08
C ARG A 171 24.88 6.36 5.39
N GLU A 172 25.88 6.63 6.18
CA GLU A 172 26.32 5.68 7.19
C GLU A 172 25.23 5.64 8.25
N LEU A 173 24.66 4.45 8.45
CA LEU A 173 23.67 4.21 9.50
C LEU A 173 24.40 4.18 10.84
N ASP A 174 24.31 5.26 11.60
CA ASP A 174 24.59 5.22 13.04
C ASP A 174 23.33 4.60 13.70
N PRO A 175 23.46 3.41 14.33
CA PRO A 175 22.30 2.71 14.91
C PRO A 175 21.72 3.40 16.15
N ASP A 176 22.38 4.41 16.72
CA ASP A 176 22.04 5.00 18.01
C ASP A 176 21.43 6.41 17.93
N LEU A 177 21.09 6.93 16.75
CA LEU A 177 20.44 8.24 16.68
C LEU A 177 18.93 8.16 16.99
N PRO A 178 18.44 8.95 17.98
CA PRO A 178 17.03 8.98 18.33
C PRO A 178 16.19 9.54 17.18
N LYS A 179 15.11 8.84 16.85
CA LYS A 179 14.13 9.25 15.81
C LYS A 179 13.59 10.63 16.16
N ALA A 180 13.86 11.62 15.32
CA ALA A 180 13.36 12.98 15.49
C ALA A 180 11.84 12.98 15.61
N ALA A 181 11.34 13.50 16.72
CA ALA A 181 9.92 13.61 17.03
C ALA A 181 9.22 14.49 15.99
N ASN A 182 8.18 13.94 15.39
CA ASN A 182 7.34 14.60 14.40
C ASN A 182 6.48 15.65 15.13
N ARG A 183 6.96 16.89 15.28
CA ARG A 183 6.12 17.99 15.78
C ARG A 183 5.22 18.48 14.65
N ARG A 184 3.95 18.06 14.75
CA ARG A 184 2.86 18.74 14.07
C ARG A 184 2.55 20.01 14.84
N ALA A 185 2.61 21.13 14.21
CA ALA A 185 1.94 22.38 14.58
C ALA A 185 1.05 22.78 13.39
#